data_5f39651b26b349bb6ac5890c9b8c9409
#
_entry.id   5f39651b26b349bb6ac5890c9b8c9409
#
_cell.length_a   1.000
_cell.length_b   1.000
_cell.length_c   1.000
_cell.angle_alpha   90.00
_cell.angle_beta   90.00
_cell.angle_gamma   90.00
#
_symmetry.space_group_name_H-M   'P 1'
#
loop_
_entity.id
_entity.type
_entity.pdbx_description
1 polymer ?
#
loop_
_entity_poly.entity_id
_entity_poly.type
_entity_poly.pdbx_seq_one_letter_code
_entity_poly.pdbx_strand_id
1 'polypeptide(L)'
;MKLYIYDHCPFCVRARMIFGLRDVAVDEETLLNDDEDTPIGLIGAKQVPILIKPDGTAMGESLDIVRFIDEYAGKERLNEAV
;
A
#
# COMPACT_ATOMS: atom_id res chain seq x y z
N MET A 1 2.52 8.27 2.94
CA MET A 1 2.66 6.92 2.34
C MET A 1 2.25 6.97 0.88
N LYS A 2 2.80 6.07 0.08
CA LYS A 2 2.48 5.98 -1.35
C LYS A 2 2.16 4.53 -1.70
N LEU A 3 1.11 4.33 -2.51
CA LEU A 3 0.68 3.01 -2.95
C LEU A 3 0.80 2.93 -4.47
N TYR A 4 1.62 1.99 -4.96
CA TYR A 4 1.74 1.71 -6.38
C TYR A 4 0.81 0.58 -6.76
N ILE A 5 0.02 0.78 -7.80
CA ILE A 5 -0.98 -0.19 -8.27
C ILE A 5 -0.92 -0.31 -9.80
N TYR A 6 -1.45 -1.42 -10.31
CA TYR A 6 -1.82 -1.53 -11.73
C TYR A 6 -3.31 -1.30 -11.89
N ASP A 7 -3.70 -0.88 -13.08
CA ASP A 7 -5.10 -0.86 -13.46
C ASP A 7 -5.61 -2.31 -13.52
N HIS A 8 -6.85 -2.55 -13.09
CA HIS A 8 -7.49 -3.88 -13.09
C HIS A 8 -6.77 -4.96 -12.27
N CYS A 9 -6.14 -4.60 -11.16
CA CYS A 9 -5.48 -5.56 -10.28
C CYS A 9 -6.38 -5.88 -9.07
N PRO A 10 -6.87 -7.12 -8.90
CA PRO A 10 -7.73 -7.47 -7.77
C PRO A 10 -7.05 -7.30 -6.41
N PHE A 11 -5.75 -7.61 -6.34
CA PHE A 11 -4.98 -7.45 -5.11
C PHE A 11 -4.79 -5.97 -4.74
N CYS A 12 -4.71 -5.11 -5.73
CA CYS A 12 -4.63 -3.66 -5.53
C CYS A 12 -5.94 -3.11 -4.95
N VAL A 13 -7.09 -3.63 -5.40
CA VAL A 13 -8.39 -3.26 -4.85
C VAL A 13 -8.44 -3.56 -3.35
N ARG A 14 -7.96 -4.72 -2.93
CA ARG A 14 -7.91 -5.10 -1.52
C ARG A 14 -7.08 -4.11 -0.69
N ALA A 15 -5.91 -3.75 -1.17
CA ALA A 15 -5.06 -2.77 -0.49
C ALA A 15 -5.71 -1.39 -0.44
N ARG A 16 -6.33 -0.95 -1.52
CA ARG A 16 -7.02 0.35 -1.57
C ARG A 16 -8.20 0.40 -0.60
N MET A 17 -8.93 -0.70 -0.46
CA MET A 17 -10.07 -0.77 0.44
C MET A 17 -9.69 -0.53 1.90
N ILE A 18 -8.57 -1.06 2.35
CA ILE A 18 -8.18 -0.89 3.76
C ILE A 18 -7.87 0.57 4.08
N PHE A 19 -7.28 1.32 3.16
CA PHE A 19 -7.05 2.75 3.37
C PHE A 19 -8.37 3.51 3.54
N GLY A 20 -9.37 3.20 2.73
CA GLY A 20 -10.70 3.81 2.84
C GLY A 20 -11.43 3.41 4.11
N LEU A 21 -11.40 2.12 4.47
CA LEU A 21 -12.08 1.60 5.65
C LEU A 21 -11.48 2.16 6.95
N ARG A 22 -10.19 2.42 6.97
CA ARG A 22 -9.49 2.94 8.15
C ARG A 22 -9.26 4.44 8.11
N ASP A 23 -9.72 5.10 7.07
CA ASP A 23 -9.59 6.55 6.89
C ASP A 23 -8.12 7.01 6.95
N VAL A 24 -7.25 6.27 6.30
CA VAL A 24 -5.82 6.57 6.20
C VAL A 24 -5.54 7.18 4.85
N ALA A 25 -4.93 8.36 4.83
CA ALA A 25 -4.57 9.04 3.60
C ALA A 25 -3.37 8.36 2.93
N VAL A 26 -3.43 8.19 1.61
CA VAL A 26 -2.36 7.60 0.82
C VAL A 26 -2.33 8.23 -0.57
N ASP A 27 -1.14 8.45 -1.11
CA ASP A 27 -0.95 8.85 -2.50
C ASP A 27 -0.92 7.59 -3.36
N GLU A 28 -1.86 7.48 -4.30
CA GLU A 28 -1.90 6.35 -5.22
C GLU A 28 -1.23 6.72 -6.54
N GLU A 29 -0.40 5.81 -7.05
CA GLU A 29 0.16 5.93 -8.40
C GLU A 29 -0.18 4.67 -9.18
N THR A 30 -0.91 4.84 -10.28
CA THR A 30 -1.25 3.74 -11.17
C THR A 30 -0.13 3.59 -12.21
N LEU A 31 0.52 2.44 -12.19
CA LEU A 31 1.56 2.10 -13.15
C LEU A 31 0.94 1.52 -14.41
N LEU A 32 1.67 1.60 -15.52
CA LEU A 32 1.27 0.88 -16.73
C LEU A 32 1.38 -0.63 -16.47
N ASN A 33 0.44 -1.40 -17.03
CA ASN A 33 0.40 -2.85 -16.79
C ASN A 33 1.64 -3.59 -17.30
N ASP A 34 2.40 -3.00 -18.22
CA ASP A 34 3.64 -3.54 -18.73
C ASP A 34 4.88 -2.98 -18.04
N ASP A 35 4.71 -2.11 -17.05
CA ASP A 35 5.82 -1.56 -16.28
C ASP A 35 6.36 -2.62 -15.32
N GLU A 36 7.52 -3.16 -15.64
CA GLU A 36 8.23 -4.12 -14.80
C GLU A 36 9.34 -3.47 -14.01
N ASP A 37 9.88 -2.36 -14.50
CA ASP A 37 11.07 -1.73 -13.94
C ASP A 37 10.79 -1.10 -12.58
N THR A 38 9.64 -0.46 -12.42
CA THR A 38 9.26 0.18 -11.16
C THR A 38 9.10 -0.83 -10.03
N PRO A 39 8.28 -1.91 -10.17
CA PRO A 39 8.17 -2.90 -9.11
C PRO A 39 9.50 -3.61 -8.82
N ILE A 40 10.25 -3.99 -9.85
CA ILE A 40 11.53 -4.67 -9.67
C ILE A 40 12.52 -3.79 -8.93
N GLY A 41 12.55 -2.50 -9.25
CA GLY A 41 13.41 -1.54 -8.55
C GLY A 41 13.03 -1.33 -7.09
N LEU A 42 11.75 -1.50 -6.72
CA LEU A 42 11.27 -1.27 -5.36
C LEU A 42 11.36 -2.51 -4.47
N ILE A 43 10.95 -3.68 -4.98
CA ILE A 43 10.86 -4.90 -4.17
C ILE A 43 11.55 -6.12 -4.80
N GLY A 44 12.20 -5.96 -5.96
CA GLY A 44 12.92 -7.04 -6.62
C GLY A 44 12.04 -8.02 -7.39
N ALA A 45 10.74 -7.72 -7.58
CA ALA A 45 9.82 -8.59 -8.29
C ALA A 45 8.75 -7.77 -9.01
N LYS A 46 8.24 -8.30 -10.14
CA LYS A 46 7.09 -7.69 -10.83
C LYS A 46 5.82 -8.03 -10.08
N GLN A 47 5.50 -7.23 -9.09
CA GLN A 47 4.37 -7.46 -8.20
C GLN A 47 3.80 -6.13 -7.72
N VAL A 48 2.50 -6.01 -7.71
CA VAL A 48 1.74 -4.93 -7.09
C VAL A 48 0.61 -5.55 -6.28
N PRO A 49 0.05 -4.89 -5.28
CA PRO A 49 0.34 -3.51 -4.84
C PRO A 49 1.66 -3.40 -4.09
N ILE A 50 2.26 -2.21 -4.11
CA ILE A 50 3.47 -1.91 -3.33
C ILE A 50 3.19 -0.68 -2.48
N LEU A 51 3.36 -0.81 -1.17
CA LEU A 51 3.21 0.30 -0.24
C LEU A 51 4.58 0.82 0.17
N ILE A 52 4.79 2.13 0.01
CA ILE A 52 5.93 2.81 0.60
C ILE A 52 5.47 3.33 1.97
N LYS A 53 6.04 2.77 3.02
CA LYS A 53 5.69 3.09 4.41
C LYS A 53 6.26 4.46 4.80
N PRO A 54 5.81 5.04 5.93
CA PRO A 54 6.31 6.35 6.37
C PRO A 54 7.83 6.41 6.57
N ASP A 55 8.46 5.28 6.87
CA ASP A 55 9.93 5.20 7.05
C ASP A 55 10.68 5.06 5.71
N GLY A 56 9.97 5.01 4.58
CA GLY A 56 10.55 4.89 3.26
C GLY A 56 10.77 3.46 2.75
N THR A 57 10.48 2.45 3.56
CA THR A 57 10.63 1.05 3.13
C THR A 57 9.43 0.59 2.31
N ALA A 58 9.67 -0.36 1.38
CA ALA A 58 8.65 -0.89 0.49
C ALA A 58 8.09 -2.22 1.01
N MET A 59 6.77 -2.41 0.88
CA MET A 59 6.06 -3.63 1.26
C MET A 59 5.21 -4.10 0.08
N GLY A 60 5.36 -5.37 -0.33
CA GLY A 60 4.82 -5.85 -1.60
C GLY A 60 3.63 -6.81 -1.52
N GLU A 61 3.25 -7.31 -0.35
CA GLU A 61 2.16 -8.28 -0.21
C GLU A 61 0.86 -7.60 0.22
N SER A 62 -0.25 -7.85 -0.52
CA SER A 62 -1.52 -7.19 -0.23
C SER A 62 -2.03 -7.45 1.18
N LEU A 63 -1.92 -8.69 1.67
CA LEU A 63 -2.35 -9.03 3.02
C LEU A 63 -1.48 -8.37 4.09
N ASP A 64 -0.17 -8.28 3.84
CA ASP A 64 0.74 -7.59 4.75
C ASP A 64 0.46 -6.09 4.79
N ILE A 65 0.12 -5.50 3.65
CA ILE A 65 -0.30 -4.10 3.56
C ILE A 65 -1.57 -3.88 4.37
N VAL A 66 -2.55 -4.76 4.24
CA VAL A 66 -3.80 -4.69 5.01
C VAL A 66 -3.51 -4.73 6.50
N ARG A 67 -2.68 -5.66 6.95
CA ARG A 67 -2.30 -5.77 8.36
C ARG A 67 -1.56 -4.54 8.86
N PHE A 68 -0.61 -4.05 8.06
CA PHE A 68 0.16 -2.86 8.41
C PHE A 68 -0.76 -1.65 8.61
N ILE A 69 -1.68 -1.42 7.69
CA ILE A 69 -2.59 -0.26 7.76
C ILE A 69 -3.59 -0.42 8.90
N ASP A 70 -4.06 -1.63 9.16
CA ASP A 70 -4.95 -1.89 10.29
C ASP A 70 -4.27 -1.55 11.62
N GLU A 71 -3.04 -1.98 11.81
CA GLU A 71 -2.25 -1.67 13.00
C GLU A 71 -1.90 -0.18 13.09
N TYR A 72 -1.50 0.41 11.97
CA TYR A 72 -1.17 1.83 11.88
C TYR A 72 -2.35 2.71 12.29
N ALA A 73 -3.52 2.43 11.76
CA ALA A 73 -4.73 3.18 12.09
C ALA A 73 -5.11 3.00 13.57
N GLY A 74 -4.92 1.80 14.11
CA GLY A 74 -5.16 1.54 15.53
C GLY A 74 -4.24 2.35 16.44
N LYS A 75 -2.97 2.42 16.10
CA LYS A 75 -1.99 3.23 16.86
C LYS A 75 -2.30 4.71 16.80
N GLU A 76 -2.67 5.24 15.63
CA GLU A 76 -3.05 6.64 15.48
C GLU A 76 -4.27 6.99 16.33
N ARG A 77 -5.28 6.11 16.36
CA ARG A 77 -6.48 6.32 17.18
C ARG A 77 -6.16 6.32 18.67
N LEU A 78 -5.27 5.42 19.12
CA LEU A 78 -4.85 5.38 20.51
C LEU A 78 -4.13 6.67 20.91
N ASN A 79 -3.31 7.21 20.03
CA ASN A 79 -2.63 8.48 20.25
C ASN A 79 -3.61 9.65 20.33
N GLU A 80 -4.64 9.64 19.52
CA GLU A 80 -5.70 10.66 19.55
C GLU A 80 -6.55 10.57 20.81
N ALA A 81 -6.75 9.38 21.35
CA ALA A 81 -7.55 9.17 22.54
C ALA A 81 -6.89 9.64 23.84
N VAL A 82 -5.58 9.84 23.78
CA VAL A 82 -4.81 10.32 24.93
C VAL A 82 -4.70 11.84 24.92
#